data_fad4e6be8784de6da67d8de01e56b32b
#
_entry.id   fad4e6be8784de6da67d8de01e56b32b
#
_cell.length_a   1.000
_cell.length_b   1.000
_cell.length_c   1.000
_cell.angle_alpha   90.00
_cell.angle_beta   90.00
_cell.angle_gamma   90.00
#
_symmetry.space_group_name_H-M   'P 1'
#
loop_
_entity.id
_entity.type
_entity.pdbx_description
1 polymer ?
#
loop_
_entity_poly.entity_id
_entity_poly.type
_entity_poly.pdbx_seq_one_letter_code
_entity_poly.pdbx_strand_id
1 'polypeptide(L)'
;EDYSVAQKYLRMLSHTSLHRSWAKERLELIKSGQCDSIPYWIHKRRMLPQQDTLFSANQWRTSLANLIESNPQNKMAADYLLCFHLLNKDLQLFKKDYDRYYYPAFGSFPSRLYQEALIACMNEKENPQEQLKHYRISTKVYKDCLQYLSIYEDAKGDGRALEKLFGKTYWFYYYYAQLKP
;
A
#
# COMPACT_ATOMS: atom_id res chain seq x y z
N GLU A 1 1.55 -9.93 25.66
CA GLU A 1 1.72 -10.89 24.54
C GLU A 1 1.62 -12.32 25.08
N ASP A 2 0.86 -13.15 24.39
CA ASP A 2 0.67 -14.54 24.83
C ASP A 2 1.78 -15.45 24.27
N TYR A 3 2.92 -15.46 24.97
CA TYR A 3 4.03 -16.34 24.63
C TYR A 3 3.67 -17.83 24.80
N SER A 4 2.60 -18.16 25.53
CA SER A 4 2.19 -19.54 25.76
C SER A 4 1.73 -20.19 24.44
N VAL A 5 0.95 -19.45 23.65
CA VAL A 5 0.49 -19.89 22.33
C VAL A 5 1.67 -20.05 21.37
N ALA A 6 2.58 -19.06 21.33
CA ALA A 6 3.78 -19.14 20.50
C ALA A 6 4.64 -20.35 20.85
N GLN A 7 4.88 -20.62 22.15
CA GLN A 7 5.62 -21.78 22.62
C GLN A 7 4.98 -23.10 22.20
N LYS A 8 3.64 -23.20 22.24
CA LYS A 8 2.92 -24.40 21.79
C LYS A 8 3.23 -24.72 20.33
N TYR A 9 3.09 -23.75 19.44
CA TYR A 9 3.35 -23.95 18.01
C TYR A 9 4.84 -24.18 17.72
N LEU A 10 5.75 -23.48 18.40
CA LEU A 10 7.19 -23.70 18.25
C LEU A 10 7.62 -25.11 18.71
N ARG A 11 7.02 -25.62 19.79
CA ARG A 11 7.25 -27.02 20.19
C ARG A 11 6.81 -28.00 19.11
N MET A 12 5.63 -27.81 18.50
CA MET A 12 5.18 -28.64 17.39
C MET A 12 6.16 -28.57 16.20
N LEU A 13 6.59 -27.37 15.81
CA LEU A 13 7.54 -27.16 14.72
C LEU A 13 8.92 -27.75 15.02
N SER A 14 9.34 -27.81 16.28
CA SER A 14 10.63 -28.39 16.71
C SER A 14 10.71 -29.90 16.45
N HIS A 15 9.59 -30.58 16.21
CA HIS A 15 9.53 -31.99 15.84
C HIS A 15 9.54 -32.21 14.31
N THR A 16 9.46 -31.15 13.49
CA THR A 16 9.53 -31.26 12.04
C THR A 16 10.97 -31.23 11.55
N SER A 17 11.27 -31.94 10.45
CA SER A 17 12.63 -31.96 9.90
C SER A 17 13.11 -30.59 9.40
N LEU A 18 12.21 -29.83 8.76
CA LEU A 18 12.54 -28.57 8.09
C LEU A 18 12.72 -27.39 9.04
N HIS A 19 11.94 -27.32 10.12
CA HIS A 19 11.91 -26.15 11.01
C HIS A 19 12.48 -26.40 12.42
N ARG A 20 13.05 -27.60 12.67
CA ARG A 20 13.52 -28.02 13.99
C ARG A 20 14.51 -27.05 14.64
N SER A 21 15.57 -26.72 13.95
CA SER A 21 16.63 -25.83 14.49
C SER A 21 16.11 -24.42 14.74
N TRP A 22 15.39 -23.87 13.78
CA TRP A 22 14.76 -22.57 13.88
C TRP A 22 13.78 -22.49 15.06
N ALA A 23 12.91 -23.48 15.21
CA ALA A 23 11.92 -23.50 16.29
C ALA A 23 12.57 -23.63 17.68
N LYS A 24 13.62 -24.44 17.81
CA LYS A 24 14.37 -24.57 19.06
C LYS A 24 15.05 -23.26 19.46
N GLU A 25 15.70 -22.59 18.51
CA GLU A 25 16.31 -21.27 18.75
C GLU A 25 15.29 -20.25 19.25
N ARG A 26 14.10 -20.20 18.64
CA ARG A 26 13.02 -19.29 19.07
C ARG A 26 12.46 -19.64 20.44
N LEU A 27 12.35 -20.94 20.76
CA LEU A 27 11.95 -21.37 22.10
C LEU A 27 12.94 -20.91 23.19
N GLU A 28 14.23 -21.01 22.92
CA GLU A 28 15.26 -20.54 23.87
C GLU A 28 15.22 -19.00 24.03
N LEU A 29 15.00 -18.25 22.95
CA LEU A 29 14.82 -16.80 23.03
C LEU A 29 13.62 -16.40 23.90
N ILE A 30 12.50 -17.13 23.79
CA ILE A 30 11.33 -16.89 24.65
C ILE A 30 11.63 -17.22 26.11
N LYS A 31 12.29 -18.35 26.37
CA LYS A 31 12.64 -18.78 27.73
C LYS A 31 13.62 -17.83 28.41
N SER A 32 14.59 -17.30 27.66
CA SER A 32 15.59 -16.36 28.18
C SER A 32 15.08 -14.94 28.37
N GLY A 33 13.83 -14.64 27.95
CA GLY A 33 13.28 -13.28 27.98
C GLY A 33 13.92 -12.30 27.00
N GLN A 34 14.77 -12.79 26.08
CA GLN A 34 15.49 -11.93 25.13
C GLN A 34 14.65 -11.48 23.93
N CYS A 35 13.40 -11.94 23.81
CA CYS A 35 12.49 -11.54 22.74
C CYS A 35 12.31 -10.02 22.64
N ASP A 36 12.34 -9.32 23.78
CA ASP A 36 12.10 -7.89 23.87
C ASP A 36 13.32 -7.03 23.47
N SER A 37 14.49 -7.65 23.29
CA SER A 37 15.72 -6.97 22.86
C SER A 37 16.03 -7.12 21.36
N ILE A 38 15.26 -7.94 20.62
CA ILE A 38 15.52 -8.19 19.20
C ILE A 38 14.93 -7.03 18.35
N PRO A 39 15.76 -6.23 17.66
CA PRO A 39 15.30 -5.03 16.92
C PRO A 39 14.18 -5.33 15.92
N TYR A 40 14.27 -6.46 15.21
CA TYR A 40 13.24 -6.90 14.26
C TYR A 40 11.88 -7.10 14.93
N TRP A 41 11.84 -7.73 16.11
CA TRP A 41 10.57 -7.98 16.81
C TRP A 41 10.03 -6.71 17.44
N ILE A 42 10.88 -5.84 17.97
CA ILE A 42 10.49 -4.50 18.45
C ILE A 42 9.84 -3.72 17.32
N HIS A 43 10.45 -3.71 16.13
CA HIS A 43 9.89 -3.05 14.96
C HIS A 43 8.52 -3.63 14.57
N LYS A 44 8.39 -4.96 14.53
CA LYS A 44 7.11 -5.61 14.21
C LYS A 44 6.01 -5.31 15.22
N ARG A 45 6.33 -5.28 16.52
CA ARG A 45 5.37 -4.91 17.57
C ARG A 45 4.83 -3.49 17.41
N ARG A 46 5.68 -2.56 17.02
CA ARG A 46 5.25 -1.18 16.74
C ARG A 46 4.26 -1.07 15.58
N MET A 47 4.17 -2.10 14.76
CA MET A 47 3.23 -2.17 13.63
C MET A 47 1.88 -2.81 14.01
N LEU A 48 1.76 -3.39 15.20
CA LEU A 48 0.50 -3.99 15.66
C LEU A 48 -0.52 -2.90 16.03
N PRO A 49 -1.82 -3.16 15.84
CA PRO A 49 -2.87 -2.26 16.30
C PRO A 49 -2.87 -2.19 17.83
N GLN A 50 -3.29 -1.06 18.40
CA GLN A 50 -3.39 -0.89 19.85
C GLN A 50 -4.53 -1.74 20.46
N GLN A 51 -5.53 -2.04 19.67
CA GLN A 51 -6.66 -2.88 20.05
C GLN A 51 -6.64 -4.16 19.23
N ASP A 52 -6.75 -5.30 19.90
CA ASP A 52 -6.89 -6.59 19.23
C ASP A 52 -8.31 -6.68 18.67
N THR A 53 -8.44 -6.37 17.38
CA THR A 53 -9.70 -6.45 16.64
C THR A 53 -9.66 -7.69 15.76
N LEU A 54 -10.62 -8.58 15.93
CA LEU A 54 -10.80 -9.72 15.02
C LEU A 54 -11.00 -9.20 13.60
N PHE A 55 -10.11 -9.61 12.71
CA PHE A 55 -10.16 -9.25 11.30
C PHE A 55 -11.37 -9.94 10.65
N SER A 56 -12.33 -9.15 10.21
CA SER A 56 -13.39 -9.62 9.33
C SER A 56 -12.99 -9.35 7.88
N ALA A 57 -13.16 -10.33 7.00
CA ALA A 57 -12.84 -10.19 5.57
C ALA A 57 -13.56 -8.98 4.92
N ASN A 58 -14.70 -8.58 5.45
CA ASN A 58 -15.47 -7.42 4.97
C ASN A 58 -15.03 -6.08 5.60
N GLN A 59 -14.09 -6.09 6.54
CA GLN A 59 -13.65 -4.89 7.28
C GLN A 59 -12.16 -4.58 7.06
N TRP A 60 -11.55 -5.14 6.02
CA TRP A 60 -10.11 -4.97 5.73
C TRP A 60 -9.70 -3.49 5.66
N ARG A 61 -10.55 -2.60 5.09
CA ARG A 61 -10.28 -1.16 5.03
C ARG A 61 -10.18 -0.54 6.42
N THR A 62 -11.13 -0.85 7.30
CA THR A 62 -11.13 -0.39 8.70
C THR A 62 -9.91 -0.93 9.44
N SER A 63 -9.56 -2.19 9.24
CA SER A 63 -8.39 -2.81 9.86
C SER A 63 -7.09 -2.16 9.41
N LEU A 64 -6.93 -1.85 8.12
CA LEU A 64 -5.76 -1.12 7.61
C LEU A 64 -5.72 0.32 8.14
N ALA A 65 -6.85 1.01 8.18
CA ALA A 65 -6.93 2.35 8.77
C ALA A 65 -6.53 2.35 10.24
N ASN A 66 -7.00 1.38 11.04
CA ASN A 66 -6.63 1.24 12.46
C ASN A 66 -5.12 0.97 12.62
N LEU A 67 -4.51 0.17 11.74
CA LEU A 67 -3.07 -0.05 11.74
C LEU A 67 -2.28 1.23 11.47
N ILE A 68 -2.75 2.06 10.53
CA ILE A 68 -2.12 3.34 10.19
C ILE A 68 -2.32 4.35 11.33
N GLU A 69 -3.52 4.42 11.90
CA GLU A 69 -3.82 5.31 13.03
C GLU A 69 -3.03 4.95 14.28
N SER A 70 -2.80 3.65 14.52
CA SER A 70 -1.94 3.17 15.62
C SER A 70 -0.46 3.47 15.37
N ASN A 71 -0.01 3.44 14.14
CA ASN A 71 1.35 3.77 13.74
C ASN A 71 1.37 4.46 12.36
N PRO A 72 1.38 5.81 12.32
CA PRO A 72 1.43 6.56 11.06
C PRO A 72 2.65 6.29 10.18
N GLN A 73 3.71 5.68 10.73
CA GLN A 73 4.89 5.25 9.98
C GLN A 73 4.76 3.83 9.40
N ASN A 74 3.60 3.19 9.54
CA ASN A 74 3.32 1.90 8.93
C ASN A 74 3.03 2.04 7.43
N LYS A 75 4.11 2.27 6.66
CA LYS A 75 4.02 2.47 5.22
C LYS A 75 3.36 1.29 4.50
N MET A 76 3.59 0.06 4.97
CA MET A 76 3.02 -1.13 4.37
C MET A 76 1.49 -1.10 4.44
N ALA A 77 0.89 -0.79 5.59
CA ALA A 77 -0.56 -0.68 5.74
C ALA A 77 -1.13 0.44 4.85
N ALA A 78 -0.44 1.59 4.78
CA ALA A 78 -0.84 2.69 3.92
C ALA A 78 -0.79 2.31 2.44
N ASP A 79 0.29 1.65 1.99
CA ASP A 79 0.42 1.18 0.61
C ASP A 79 -0.67 0.15 0.26
N TYR A 80 -0.98 -0.81 1.16
CA TYR A 80 -2.07 -1.77 0.94
C TYR A 80 -3.42 -1.09 0.78
N LEU A 81 -3.74 -0.12 1.66
CA LEU A 81 -4.99 0.63 1.59
C LEU A 81 -5.13 1.38 0.26
N LEU A 82 -4.10 2.12 -0.13
CA LEU A 82 -4.11 2.91 -1.36
C LEU A 82 -4.13 2.03 -2.62
N CYS A 83 -3.30 0.99 -2.67
CA CYS A 83 -3.28 0.06 -3.80
C CYS A 83 -4.64 -0.64 -3.98
N PHE A 84 -5.33 -0.97 -2.89
CA PHE A 84 -6.66 -1.55 -3.00
C PHE A 84 -7.67 -0.59 -3.65
N HIS A 85 -7.67 0.70 -3.27
CA HIS A 85 -8.51 1.69 -3.93
C HIS A 85 -8.19 1.80 -5.42
N LEU A 86 -6.91 1.81 -5.78
CA LEU A 86 -6.47 1.87 -7.17
C LEU A 86 -6.88 0.63 -7.98
N LEU A 87 -6.77 -0.58 -7.39
CA LEU A 87 -7.22 -1.82 -8.01
C LEU A 87 -8.73 -1.83 -8.27
N ASN A 88 -9.52 -1.25 -7.36
CA ASN A 88 -10.96 -1.10 -7.54
C ASN A 88 -11.36 0.14 -8.36
N LYS A 89 -10.39 0.89 -8.88
CA LYS A 89 -10.61 2.14 -9.63
C LYS A 89 -11.37 3.22 -8.84
N ASP A 90 -11.33 3.17 -7.52
CA ASP A 90 -11.95 4.15 -6.64
C ASP A 90 -11.00 5.31 -6.37
N LEU A 91 -10.92 6.22 -7.30
CA LEU A 91 -10.07 7.41 -7.23
C LEU A 91 -10.48 8.38 -6.13
N GLN A 92 -11.77 8.41 -5.75
CA GLN A 92 -12.24 9.29 -4.70
C GLN A 92 -11.76 8.81 -3.32
N LEU A 93 -11.90 7.51 -3.03
CA LEU A 93 -11.38 6.93 -1.79
C LEU A 93 -9.84 6.94 -1.78
N PHE A 94 -9.20 6.69 -2.92
CA PHE A 94 -7.74 6.80 -3.03
C PHE A 94 -7.27 8.20 -2.63
N LYS A 95 -7.82 9.26 -3.24
CA LYS A 95 -7.42 10.64 -2.93
C LYS A 95 -7.67 10.98 -1.46
N LYS A 96 -8.85 10.64 -0.94
CA LYS A 96 -9.22 10.88 0.46
C LYS A 96 -8.23 10.25 1.45
N ASP A 97 -7.94 8.95 1.25
CA ASP A 97 -7.07 8.21 2.16
C ASP A 97 -5.58 8.54 1.93
N TYR A 98 -5.19 8.93 0.69
CA TYR A 98 -3.88 9.49 0.39
C TYR A 98 -3.62 10.78 1.17
N ASP A 99 -4.53 11.74 1.11
CA ASP A 99 -4.41 13.03 1.80
C ASP A 99 -4.45 12.86 3.32
N ARG A 100 -5.25 11.91 3.83
CA ARG A 100 -5.40 11.67 5.25
C ARG A 100 -4.22 10.93 5.87
N TYR A 101 -3.75 9.87 5.24
CA TYR A 101 -2.82 8.93 5.85
C TYR A 101 -1.43 8.93 5.22
N TYR A 102 -1.35 8.99 3.90
CA TYR A 102 -0.07 8.83 3.20
C TYR A 102 0.69 10.14 3.07
N TYR A 103 0.03 11.19 2.62
CA TYR A 103 0.67 12.49 2.36
C TYR A 103 1.35 13.07 3.59
N PRO A 104 0.76 13.11 4.80
CA PRO A 104 1.40 13.67 5.98
C PRO A 104 2.66 12.91 6.41
N ALA A 105 2.70 11.58 6.21
CA ALA A 105 3.79 10.73 6.67
C ALA A 105 4.86 10.49 5.59
N PHE A 106 4.45 10.39 4.30
CA PHE A 106 5.31 9.91 3.21
C PHE A 106 5.23 10.76 1.94
N GLY A 107 4.46 11.84 1.93
CA GLY A 107 4.13 12.63 0.73
C GLY A 107 5.31 13.36 0.07
N SER A 108 6.52 13.29 0.64
CA SER A 108 7.67 14.02 0.11
C SER A 108 8.07 13.62 -1.31
N PHE A 109 7.92 12.32 -1.65
CA PHE A 109 8.23 11.77 -2.98
C PHE A 109 7.30 10.60 -3.28
N PRO A 110 6.09 10.85 -3.83
CA PRO A 110 5.17 9.78 -4.17
C PRO A 110 5.76 8.88 -5.28
N SER A 111 5.46 7.58 -5.21
CA SER A 111 5.81 6.64 -6.26
C SER A 111 5.19 7.07 -7.60
N ARG A 112 5.76 6.60 -8.72
CA ARG A 112 5.20 6.90 -10.05
C ARG A 112 3.72 6.51 -10.14
N LEU A 113 3.35 5.35 -9.61
CA LEU A 113 1.96 4.88 -9.55
C LEU A 113 1.04 5.90 -8.88
N TYR A 114 1.44 6.44 -7.71
CA TYR A 114 0.64 7.43 -7.00
C TYR A 114 0.62 8.78 -7.71
N GLN A 115 1.71 9.19 -8.36
CA GLN A 115 1.70 10.40 -9.19
C GLN A 115 0.71 10.27 -10.34
N GLU A 116 0.69 9.13 -11.03
CA GLU A 116 -0.24 8.85 -12.13
C GLU A 116 -1.70 8.86 -11.64
N ALA A 117 -1.98 8.25 -10.49
CA ALA A 117 -3.31 8.25 -9.88
C ALA A 117 -3.74 9.65 -9.40
N LEU A 118 -2.83 10.41 -8.80
CA LEU A 118 -3.10 11.79 -8.36
C LEU A 118 -3.43 12.69 -9.55
N ILE A 119 -2.74 12.56 -10.69
CA ILE A 119 -3.08 13.30 -11.92
C ILE A 119 -4.49 12.94 -12.37
N ALA A 120 -4.88 11.65 -12.33
CA ALA A 120 -6.24 11.23 -12.66
C ALA A 120 -7.31 11.77 -11.70
N CYS A 121 -6.91 12.17 -10.48
CA CYS A 121 -7.80 12.80 -9.49
C CYS A 121 -7.85 14.34 -9.60
N MET A 122 -7.03 14.95 -10.48
CA MET A 122 -6.96 16.41 -10.57
C MET A 122 -8.31 17.00 -10.99
N ASN A 123 -8.67 18.08 -10.32
CA ASN A 123 -9.88 18.81 -10.65
C ASN A 123 -9.55 19.84 -11.77
N GLU A 124 -10.27 19.76 -12.87
CA GLU A 124 -10.12 20.69 -14.00
C GLU A 124 -10.39 22.16 -13.62
N LYS A 125 -11.14 22.39 -12.54
CA LYS A 125 -11.45 23.75 -12.04
C LYS A 125 -10.32 24.38 -11.24
N GLU A 126 -9.34 23.59 -10.82
CA GLU A 126 -8.21 24.06 -10.05
C GLU A 126 -6.97 24.25 -10.94
N ASN A 127 -6.05 25.15 -10.53
CA ASN A 127 -4.80 25.37 -11.26
C ASN A 127 -3.95 24.09 -11.28
N PRO A 128 -3.69 23.46 -12.43
CA PRO A 128 -2.91 22.24 -12.49
C PRO A 128 -1.50 22.40 -11.92
N GLN A 129 -0.87 23.57 -12.09
CA GLN A 129 0.49 23.82 -11.62
C GLN A 129 0.58 23.83 -10.10
N GLU A 130 -0.45 24.31 -9.42
CA GLU A 130 -0.52 24.31 -7.97
C GLU A 130 -0.70 22.88 -7.43
N GLN A 131 -1.56 22.08 -8.05
CA GLN A 131 -1.76 20.69 -7.68
C GLN A 131 -0.49 19.86 -7.92
N LEU A 132 0.19 20.03 -9.05
CA LEU A 132 1.47 19.38 -9.34
C LEU A 132 2.52 19.69 -8.29
N LYS A 133 2.62 20.96 -7.90
CA LYS A 133 3.57 21.42 -6.87
C LYS A 133 3.19 20.89 -5.49
N HIS A 134 1.92 20.93 -5.12
CA HIS A 134 1.41 20.44 -3.85
C HIS A 134 1.77 18.98 -3.62
N TYR A 135 1.45 18.11 -4.57
CA TYR A 135 1.73 16.66 -4.48
C TYR A 135 3.14 16.29 -4.93
N ARG A 136 3.99 17.25 -5.30
CA ARG A 136 5.36 17.02 -5.79
C ARG A 136 5.41 16.04 -6.97
N ILE A 137 4.46 16.18 -7.88
CA ILE A 137 4.38 15.37 -9.11
C ILE A 137 5.49 15.83 -10.06
N SER A 138 6.24 14.87 -10.60
CA SER A 138 7.32 15.19 -11.51
C SER A 138 6.80 15.69 -12.86
N THR A 139 7.49 16.67 -13.43
CA THR A 139 7.16 17.20 -14.76
C THR A 139 7.17 16.10 -15.84
N LYS A 140 8.02 15.07 -15.67
CA LYS A 140 8.07 13.94 -16.59
C LYS A 140 6.76 13.16 -16.57
N VAL A 141 6.24 12.78 -15.41
CA VAL A 141 4.98 12.03 -15.29
C VAL A 141 3.82 12.85 -15.84
N TYR A 142 3.80 14.16 -15.57
CA TYR A 142 2.76 15.03 -16.14
C TYR A 142 2.83 15.12 -17.67
N LYS A 143 4.02 15.24 -18.26
CA LYS A 143 4.19 15.21 -19.72
C LYS A 143 3.78 13.86 -20.33
N ASP A 144 4.13 12.76 -19.66
CA ASP A 144 3.70 11.42 -20.09
C ASP A 144 2.16 11.31 -20.08
N CYS A 145 1.47 11.94 -19.11
CA CYS A 145 0.01 11.99 -19.07
C CYS A 145 -0.59 12.79 -20.24
N LEU A 146 -0.03 13.96 -20.53
CA LEU A 146 -0.49 14.78 -21.68
C LEU A 146 -0.31 14.03 -22.99
N GLN A 147 0.79 13.31 -23.15
CA GLN A 147 1.02 12.48 -24.33
C GLN A 147 0.02 11.31 -24.40
N TYR A 148 -0.28 10.66 -23.25
CA TYR A 148 -1.31 9.64 -23.18
C TYR A 148 -2.67 10.16 -23.64
N LEU A 149 -3.10 11.33 -23.17
CA LEU A 149 -4.38 11.93 -23.51
C LEU A 149 -4.44 12.30 -25.01
N SER A 150 -3.38 12.87 -25.56
CA SER A 150 -3.30 13.19 -27.01
C SER A 150 -3.48 11.94 -27.87
N ILE A 151 -2.76 10.85 -27.54
CA ILE A 151 -2.88 9.60 -28.31
C ILE A 151 -4.26 8.95 -28.11
N TYR A 152 -4.84 9.06 -26.89
CA TYR A 152 -6.18 8.56 -26.60
C TYR A 152 -7.25 9.24 -27.46
N GLU A 153 -7.16 10.56 -27.60
CA GLU A 153 -8.07 11.36 -28.45
C GLU A 153 -7.89 11.03 -29.93
N ASP A 154 -6.65 11.00 -30.43
CA ASP A 154 -6.33 10.68 -31.83
C ASP A 154 -6.79 9.27 -32.22
N ALA A 155 -6.61 8.32 -31.33
CA ALA A 155 -7.02 6.92 -31.51
C ALA A 155 -8.51 6.68 -31.22
N LYS A 156 -9.28 7.70 -30.85
CA LYS A 156 -10.70 7.62 -30.48
C LYS A 156 -10.96 6.53 -29.42
N GLY A 157 -10.03 6.40 -28.47
CA GLY A 157 -10.11 5.42 -27.39
C GLY A 157 -9.68 3.99 -27.74
N ASP A 158 -9.08 3.72 -28.92
CA ASP A 158 -8.51 2.39 -29.22
C ASP A 158 -7.27 2.13 -28.37
N GLY A 159 -7.41 1.21 -27.38
CA GLY A 159 -6.36 0.86 -26.45
C GLY A 159 -5.09 0.25 -27.07
N ARG A 160 -5.18 -0.33 -28.27
CA ARG A 160 -4.03 -0.94 -28.96
C ARG A 160 -2.92 0.06 -29.27
N ALA A 161 -3.29 1.31 -29.59
CA ALA A 161 -2.33 2.37 -29.85
C ALA A 161 -1.57 2.78 -28.56
N LEU A 162 -2.24 2.69 -27.41
CA LEU A 162 -1.70 3.09 -26.11
C LEU A 162 -0.93 1.96 -25.41
N GLU A 163 -1.30 0.70 -25.64
CA GLU A 163 -0.77 -0.45 -24.90
C GLU A 163 0.76 -0.55 -24.97
N LYS A 164 1.33 -0.35 -26.16
CA LYS A 164 2.78 -0.44 -26.37
C LYS A 164 3.57 0.61 -25.57
N LEU A 165 3.06 1.82 -25.44
CA LEU A 165 3.74 2.95 -24.78
C LEU A 165 3.35 3.08 -23.31
N PHE A 166 2.07 2.85 -23.00
CA PHE A 166 1.47 3.17 -21.71
C PHE A 166 0.81 1.98 -21.00
N GLY A 167 0.92 0.76 -21.52
CA GLY A 167 0.29 -0.45 -20.95
C GLY A 167 0.69 -0.78 -19.50
N LYS A 168 1.77 -0.18 -19.01
CA LYS A 168 2.24 -0.32 -17.60
C LYS A 168 1.88 0.88 -16.74
N THR A 169 1.10 1.84 -17.23
CA THR A 169 0.68 3.01 -16.46
C THR A 169 -0.66 2.77 -15.77
N TYR A 170 -0.92 3.51 -14.71
CA TYR A 170 -2.22 3.46 -14.04
C TYR A 170 -3.35 3.95 -14.94
N TRP A 171 -3.11 4.95 -15.81
CA TRP A 171 -4.11 5.45 -16.75
C TRP A 171 -4.59 4.35 -17.71
N PHE A 172 -3.66 3.55 -18.25
CA PHE A 172 -4.03 2.43 -19.11
C PHE A 172 -4.84 1.38 -18.33
N TYR A 173 -4.41 1.02 -17.11
CA TYR A 173 -5.18 0.14 -16.23
C TYR A 173 -6.57 0.70 -15.95
N TYR A 174 -6.68 1.97 -15.61
CA TYR A 174 -7.95 2.60 -15.24
C TYR A 174 -8.99 2.52 -16.37
N TYR A 175 -8.61 2.76 -17.60
CA TYR A 175 -9.54 2.77 -18.74
C TYR A 175 -9.78 1.38 -19.34
N TYR A 176 -8.77 0.50 -19.39
CA TYR A 176 -8.85 -0.73 -20.19
C TYR A 176 -8.87 -2.01 -19.38
N ALA A 177 -8.39 -2.07 -18.14
CA ALA A 177 -8.49 -3.27 -17.34
C ALA A 177 -9.95 -3.53 -16.96
N GLN A 178 -10.42 -4.74 -17.22
CA GLN A 178 -11.73 -5.20 -16.75
C GLN A 178 -11.58 -5.69 -15.30
N LEU A 179 -12.38 -5.13 -14.40
CA LEU A 179 -12.54 -5.69 -13.06
C LEU A 179 -13.31 -7.01 -13.22
N LYS A 180 -12.67 -8.13 -12.89
CA LYS A 180 -13.41 -9.39 -12.78
C LYS A 180 -14.29 -9.33 -11.54
N PRO A 181 -15.57 -9.73 -11.65
CA PRO A 181 -16.48 -9.76 -10.51
C PRO A 181 -16.02 -10.73 -9.42
#